data_57efc4d0dc5f7fbe22a522cfa6824be4
#
_entry.id   57efc4d0dc5f7fbe22a522cfa6824be4
#
_cell.length_a   1.000
_cell.length_b   1.000
_cell.length_c   1.000
_cell.angle_alpha   90.00
_cell.angle_beta   90.00
_cell.angle_gamma   90.00
#
_symmetry.space_group_name_H-M   'P 1'
#
loop_
_entity.id
_entity.type
_entity.pdbx_description
1 polymer ?
#
loop_
_entity_poly.entity_id
_entity_poly.type
_entity_poly.pdbx_seq_one_letter_code
_entity_poly.pdbx_strand_id
1 'polypeptide(L)'
;MNVYRYTLAPNDAPPIGLIVLQTDETIERDMRRLLGDAPLYVTRVPSAPVVTSETLQQMATEISGAAALLPQAAEFSAIGYGCTSGTAQIGPDQIDALVKAGAPTAAVTEPV
;
A
#
# COMPACT_ATOMS: atom_id res chain seq x y z
N MET A 1 -24.27 -0.58 -31.26
CA MET A 1 -23.65 -0.63 -29.92
C MET A 1 -23.04 0.72 -29.62
N ASN A 2 -23.37 1.26 -28.49
CA ASN A 2 -22.77 2.52 -28.08
C ASN A 2 -21.43 2.27 -27.44
N VAL A 3 -20.45 2.94 -28.00
CA VAL A 3 -19.11 2.93 -27.43
C VAL A 3 -18.86 4.31 -26.81
N TYR A 4 -18.60 4.36 -25.54
CA TYR A 4 -18.24 5.61 -24.90
C TYR A 4 -16.84 5.99 -25.36
N ARG A 5 -16.75 7.14 -26.01
CA ARG A 5 -15.45 7.68 -26.36
C ARG A 5 -14.90 8.45 -25.17
N TYR A 6 -13.71 8.08 -24.76
CA TYR A 6 -12.98 8.83 -23.77
C TYR A 6 -11.53 8.92 -24.19
N THR A 7 -10.89 9.97 -23.78
CA THR A 7 -9.47 10.17 -23.99
C THR A 7 -8.81 10.21 -22.62
N LEU A 8 -7.80 9.36 -22.44
CA LEU A 8 -7.00 9.42 -21.22
C LEU A 8 -6.25 10.74 -21.20
N ALA A 9 -6.23 11.37 -20.04
CA ALA A 9 -5.46 12.60 -19.87
C ALA A 9 -3.98 12.30 -20.13
N PRO A 10 -3.31 13.09 -20.97
CA PRO A 10 -1.96 12.74 -21.43
C PRO A 10 -0.90 12.79 -20.34
N ASN A 11 -1.20 13.33 -19.18
CA ASN A 11 -0.25 13.47 -18.08
C ASN A 11 -0.77 12.90 -16.77
N ASP A 12 -1.58 11.85 -16.84
CA ASP A 12 -2.02 11.18 -15.61
C ASP A 12 -0.81 10.62 -14.89
N ALA A 13 -0.65 11.04 -13.64
CA ALA A 13 0.38 10.48 -12.78
C ALA A 13 0.12 8.99 -12.58
N PRO A 14 1.16 8.14 -12.55
CA PRO A 14 0.97 6.73 -12.26
C PRO A 14 0.39 6.54 -10.85
N PRO A 15 -0.43 5.51 -10.65
CA PRO A 15 -1.04 5.28 -9.36
C PRO A 15 -0.01 4.87 -8.31
N ILE A 16 -0.30 5.26 -7.08
CA ILE A 16 0.49 4.91 -5.90
C ILE A 16 -0.41 4.09 -4.98
N GLY A 17 0.12 2.99 -4.48
CA GLY A 17 -0.54 2.18 -3.48
C GLY A 17 -0.04 2.51 -2.08
N LEU A 18 -0.89 2.34 -1.09
CA LEU A 18 -0.53 2.57 0.30
C LEU A 18 -1.17 1.48 1.17
N ILE A 19 -0.34 0.82 1.94
CA ILE A 19 -0.79 -0.17 2.93
C ILE A 19 -0.63 0.46 4.29
N VAL A 20 -1.74 0.63 5.01
CA VAL A 20 -1.74 1.19 6.36
C VAL A 20 -2.30 0.18 7.33
N LEU A 21 -2.10 0.43 8.62
CA LEU A 21 -2.71 -0.40 9.65
C LEU A 21 -4.23 -0.20 9.67
N GLN A 22 -4.93 -1.22 10.09
CA GLN A 22 -6.38 -1.17 10.28
C GLN A 22 -6.81 0.04 11.11
N THR A 23 -6.00 0.41 12.09
CA THR A 23 -6.29 1.47 13.03
C THR A 23 -5.77 2.84 12.61
N ASP A 24 -5.16 2.96 11.44
CA ASP A 24 -4.62 4.25 11.00
C ASP A 24 -5.72 5.27 10.77
N GLU A 25 -5.51 6.48 11.28
CA GLU A 25 -6.44 7.60 11.10
C GLU A 25 -5.76 8.82 10.48
N THR A 26 -4.47 8.78 10.21
CA THR A 26 -3.70 9.97 9.81
C THR A 26 -2.93 9.82 8.52
N ILE A 27 -2.28 8.68 8.29
CA ILE A 27 -1.36 8.52 7.15
C ILE A 27 -2.08 8.67 5.81
N GLU A 28 -3.24 8.05 5.68
CA GLU A 28 -4.01 8.14 4.43
C GLU A 28 -4.36 9.58 4.11
N ARG A 29 -4.87 10.31 5.08
CA ARG A 29 -5.25 11.72 4.92
C ARG A 29 -4.05 12.57 4.56
N ASP A 30 -2.94 12.37 5.26
CA ASP A 30 -1.73 13.16 5.04
C ASP A 30 -1.14 12.88 3.66
N MET A 31 -1.13 11.62 3.24
CA MET A 31 -0.63 11.24 1.92
C MET A 31 -1.49 11.83 0.80
N ARG A 32 -2.80 11.87 0.98
CA ARG A 32 -3.67 12.50 -0.01
C ARG A 32 -3.38 13.99 -0.18
N ARG A 33 -3.05 14.67 0.91
CA ARG A 33 -2.65 16.07 0.86
C ARG A 33 -1.31 16.27 0.16
N LEU A 34 -0.34 15.42 0.47
CA LEU A 34 1.01 15.52 -0.09
C LEU A 34 1.06 15.17 -1.57
N LEU A 35 0.27 14.19 -2.00
CA LEU A 35 0.30 13.68 -3.37
C LEU A 35 -0.58 14.49 -4.33
N GLY A 36 -1.46 15.33 -3.80
CA GLY A 36 -2.34 16.16 -4.62
C GLY A 36 -3.27 15.32 -5.50
N ASP A 37 -3.16 15.51 -6.80
CA ASP A 37 -4.04 14.84 -7.77
C ASP A 37 -3.57 13.44 -8.19
N ALA A 38 -2.44 12.96 -7.67
CA ALA A 38 -1.96 11.63 -7.99
C ALA A 38 -2.96 10.57 -7.49
N PRO A 39 -3.29 9.56 -8.31
CA PRO A 39 -4.20 8.51 -7.86
C PRO A 39 -3.57 7.73 -6.70
N LEU A 40 -4.25 7.70 -5.57
CA LEU A 40 -3.83 6.97 -4.38
C LEU A 40 -4.86 5.90 -4.04
N TYR A 41 -4.43 4.66 -4.02
CA TYR A 41 -5.24 3.53 -3.61
C TYR A 41 -4.73 3.01 -2.28
N VAL A 42 -5.63 2.81 -1.33
CA VAL A 42 -5.28 2.46 0.04
C VAL A 42 -5.90 1.11 0.39
N THR A 43 -5.10 0.28 1.03
CA THR A 43 -5.56 -0.96 1.64
C THR A 43 -5.09 -1.00 3.09
N ARG A 44 -5.71 -1.86 3.88
CA ARG A 44 -5.40 -1.95 5.31
C ARG A 44 -5.01 -3.37 5.66
N VAL A 45 -3.98 -3.48 6.48
CA VAL A 45 -3.61 -4.76 7.08
C VAL A 45 -4.24 -4.83 8.47
N PRO A 46 -4.88 -5.95 8.82
CA PRO A 46 -5.40 -6.12 10.17
C PRO A 46 -4.29 -5.95 11.20
N SER A 47 -4.58 -5.25 12.27
CA SER A 47 -3.62 -5.01 13.34
C SER A 47 -4.24 -5.31 14.70
N ALA A 48 -3.41 -5.86 15.59
CA ALA A 48 -3.81 -6.11 16.96
C ALA A 48 -3.87 -4.78 17.75
N PRO A 49 -4.70 -4.69 18.78
CA PRO A 49 -4.78 -3.49 19.60
C PRO A 49 -3.52 -3.23 20.42
N VAL A 50 -2.68 -4.24 20.59
CA VAL A 50 -1.41 -4.12 21.34
C VAL A 50 -0.26 -4.45 20.42
N VAL A 51 0.77 -3.60 20.42
CA VAL A 51 1.98 -3.78 19.62
C VAL A 51 2.97 -4.61 20.39
N THR A 52 3.21 -5.85 19.94
CA THR A 52 4.20 -6.77 20.48
C THR A 52 4.96 -7.41 19.31
N SER A 53 6.10 -8.06 19.60
CA SER A 53 6.82 -8.79 18.55
C SER A 53 5.93 -9.85 17.90
N GLU A 54 5.11 -10.53 18.68
CA GLU A 54 4.22 -11.58 18.18
C GLU A 54 3.13 -11.01 17.27
N THR A 55 2.49 -9.90 17.67
CA THR A 55 1.44 -9.29 16.85
C THR A 55 2.01 -8.67 15.57
N LEU A 56 3.24 -8.15 15.62
CA LEU A 56 3.90 -7.65 14.42
C LEU A 56 4.28 -8.78 13.47
N GLN A 57 4.72 -9.93 13.98
CA GLN A 57 4.98 -11.11 13.14
C GLN A 57 3.70 -11.66 12.54
N GLN A 58 2.61 -11.66 13.28
CA GLN A 58 1.31 -12.06 12.75
C GLN A 58 0.85 -11.13 11.63
N MET A 59 1.10 -9.83 11.78
CA MET A 59 0.79 -8.85 10.74
C MET A 59 1.52 -9.18 9.43
N ALA A 60 2.76 -9.70 9.51
CA ALA A 60 3.52 -10.09 8.33
C ALA A 60 2.79 -11.11 7.47
N THR A 61 2.06 -12.03 8.09
CA THR A 61 1.32 -13.07 7.35
C THR A 61 0.16 -12.51 6.54
N GLU A 62 -0.26 -11.29 6.82
CA GLU A 62 -1.43 -10.68 6.20
C GLU A 62 -1.09 -9.58 5.19
N ILE A 63 0.19 -9.19 5.10
CA ILE A 63 0.61 -8.11 4.20
C ILE A 63 0.32 -8.44 2.74
N SER A 64 0.65 -9.64 2.28
CA SER A 64 0.40 -10.03 0.90
C SER A 64 -1.09 -10.04 0.57
N GLY A 65 -1.93 -10.49 1.52
CA GLY A 65 -3.38 -10.46 1.37
C GLY A 65 -3.92 -9.05 1.27
N ALA A 66 -3.43 -8.15 2.10
CA ALA A 66 -3.83 -6.74 2.04
C ALA A 66 -3.40 -6.09 0.72
N ALA A 67 -2.17 -6.35 0.28
CA ALA A 67 -1.69 -5.87 -1.02
C ALA A 67 -2.55 -6.38 -2.17
N ALA A 68 -3.01 -7.62 -2.08
CA ALA A 68 -3.85 -8.24 -3.12
C ALA A 68 -5.23 -7.59 -3.23
N LEU A 69 -5.66 -6.83 -2.24
CA LEU A 69 -6.92 -6.09 -2.29
C LEU A 69 -6.81 -4.76 -3.05
N LEU A 70 -5.61 -4.32 -3.38
CA LEU A 70 -5.43 -3.18 -4.26
C LEU A 70 -5.88 -3.54 -5.68
N PRO A 71 -6.33 -2.55 -6.48
CA PRO A 71 -6.73 -2.84 -7.87
C PRO A 71 -5.61 -3.52 -8.65
N GLN A 72 -5.82 -4.76 -9.04
CA GLN A 72 -4.78 -5.58 -9.67
C GLN A 72 -4.43 -5.13 -11.09
N ALA A 73 -5.34 -4.41 -11.74
CA ALA A 73 -5.09 -3.85 -13.07
C ALA A 73 -4.31 -2.54 -13.02
N ALA A 74 -4.13 -1.95 -11.85
CA ALA A 74 -3.36 -0.71 -11.72
C ALA A 74 -1.87 -1.00 -11.83
N GLU A 75 -1.17 -0.16 -12.58
CA GLU A 75 0.27 -0.26 -12.71
C GLU A 75 0.93 0.68 -11.70
N PHE A 76 1.08 0.22 -10.47
CA PHE A 76 1.64 1.04 -9.41
C PHE A 76 3.09 1.38 -9.67
N SER A 77 3.42 2.66 -9.60
CA SER A 77 4.82 3.11 -9.62
C SER A 77 5.52 2.77 -8.31
N ALA A 78 4.77 2.80 -7.21
CA ALA A 78 5.27 2.41 -5.90
C ALA A 78 4.10 2.00 -5.00
N ILE A 79 4.37 1.12 -4.05
CA ILE A 79 3.46 0.82 -2.96
C ILE A 79 4.20 1.09 -1.66
N GLY A 80 3.63 1.96 -0.83
CA GLY A 80 4.18 2.28 0.48
C GLY A 80 3.58 1.41 1.57
N TYR A 81 4.42 0.97 2.50
CA TYR A 81 3.99 0.26 3.70
C TYR A 81 4.15 1.20 4.90
N GLY A 82 3.03 1.64 5.46
CA GLY A 82 3.00 2.72 6.44
C GLY A 82 3.07 2.26 7.89
N CYS A 83 4.04 1.43 8.26
CA CYS A 83 4.21 1.00 9.65
C CYS A 83 5.68 0.91 10.02
N THR A 84 6.15 1.85 10.83
CA THR A 84 7.56 1.89 11.26
C THR A 84 7.92 0.70 12.12
N SER A 85 7.09 0.38 13.12
CA SER A 85 7.33 -0.74 14.02
C SER A 85 7.32 -2.07 13.28
N GLY A 86 6.36 -2.26 12.37
CA GLY A 86 6.29 -3.47 11.57
C GLY A 86 7.50 -3.62 10.67
N THR A 87 7.96 -2.55 10.05
CA THR A 87 9.14 -2.59 9.20
C THR A 87 10.39 -2.92 10.01
N ALA A 88 10.55 -2.32 11.18
CA ALA A 88 11.70 -2.61 12.05
C ALA A 88 11.73 -4.06 12.53
N GLN A 89 10.57 -4.63 12.83
CA GLN A 89 10.46 -6.02 13.35
C GLN A 89 10.58 -7.06 12.23
N ILE A 90 9.94 -6.81 11.09
CA ILE A 90 9.89 -7.76 9.97
C ILE A 90 11.12 -7.62 9.08
N GLY A 91 11.57 -6.40 8.86
CA GLY A 91 12.68 -6.07 7.99
C GLY A 91 12.22 -5.61 6.61
N PRO A 92 12.90 -4.59 6.03
CA PRO A 92 12.47 -4.02 4.76
C PRO A 92 12.50 -5.00 3.59
N ASP A 93 13.47 -5.89 3.54
CA ASP A 93 13.57 -6.88 2.45
C ASP A 93 12.39 -7.83 2.45
N GLN A 94 11.96 -8.28 3.62
CA GLN A 94 10.80 -9.17 3.73
C GLN A 94 9.50 -8.42 3.43
N ILE A 95 9.38 -7.18 3.88
CA ILE A 95 8.24 -6.31 3.53
C ILE A 95 8.13 -6.18 2.00
N ASP A 96 9.25 -5.88 1.34
CA ASP A 96 9.29 -5.74 -0.12
C ASP A 96 8.77 -7.01 -0.81
N ALA A 97 9.27 -8.17 -0.39
CA ALA A 97 8.87 -9.45 -0.96
C ALA A 97 7.39 -9.74 -0.72
N LEU A 98 6.89 -9.48 0.49
CA LEU A 98 5.49 -9.73 0.84
C LEU A 98 4.53 -8.84 0.05
N VAL A 99 4.85 -7.57 -0.12
CA VAL A 99 4.03 -6.64 -0.90
C VAL A 99 4.00 -7.05 -2.36
N LYS A 100 5.16 -7.34 -2.95
CA LYS A 100 5.26 -7.76 -4.35
C LYS A 100 4.57 -9.09 -4.61
N ALA A 101 4.50 -9.96 -3.62
CA ALA A 101 3.75 -11.21 -3.74
C ALA A 101 2.25 -10.97 -3.86
N GLY A 102 1.73 -9.87 -3.30
CA GLY A 102 0.31 -9.55 -3.33
C GLY A 102 -0.09 -8.65 -4.49
N ALA A 103 0.76 -7.73 -4.91
CA ALA A 103 0.42 -6.76 -5.94
C ALA A 103 1.63 -6.40 -6.80
N PRO A 104 1.44 -6.27 -8.13
CA PRO A 104 2.53 -5.84 -9.00
C PRO A 104 2.86 -4.37 -8.77
N THR A 105 4.13 -4.05 -8.62
CA THR A 105 4.60 -2.69 -8.46
C THR A 105 6.04 -2.57 -8.92
N ALA A 106 6.42 -1.38 -9.37
CA ALA A 106 7.80 -1.08 -9.73
C ALA A 106 8.71 -0.98 -8.50
N ALA A 107 8.16 -0.50 -7.38
CA ALA A 107 8.93 -0.30 -6.16
C ALA A 107 8.06 -0.46 -4.91
N VAL A 108 8.68 -0.87 -3.82
CA VAL A 108 8.07 -0.87 -2.50
C VAL A 108 8.89 0.07 -1.62
N THR A 109 8.23 0.89 -0.83
CA THR A 109 8.88 1.79 0.11
C THR A 109 8.31 1.58 1.52
N GLU A 110 9.15 1.72 2.51
CA GLU A 110 8.81 1.58 3.92
C GLU A 110 9.59 2.60 4.73
N PRO A 111 9.17 2.89 5.98
CA PRO A 111 9.71 4.02 6.74
C PRO A 111 11.07 3.78 7.43
N VAL A 112 11.73 2.71 7.18
CA VAL A 112 13.05 2.47 7.82
C VAL A 112 14.15 2.42 6.80
#